data_aff681b2a61bd45f56a2f69fea7f7abb
#
_entry.id   aff681b2a61bd45f56a2f69fea7f7abb
#
_cell.length_a   1.000
_cell.length_b   1.000
_cell.length_c   1.000
_cell.angle_alpha   90.00
_cell.angle_beta   90.00
_cell.angle_gamma   90.00
#
_symmetry.space_group_name_H-M   'P 1'
#
loop_
_entity.id
_entity.type
_entity.pdbx_description
1 polymer ?
#
loop_
_entity_poly.entity_id
_entity_poly.type
_entity_poly.pdbx_seq_one_letter_code
_entity_poly.pdbx_strand_id
1 'polypeptide(L)'
;MVQPQLAPNWRIAEWLNTPESIDLEAQRGRVVVACAFQMLCPGCVSRAIPQMKAVHELFARQGVLVVGLHTVFEHHEAMTTTSLRAFLLENQVRFPVGVDMPADDGGPIPRTMQTYQMPGTPTFLLIDRSGRLRQQVFGHIPDLQPGAEISQLVMESVPH
;
A
#
# COMPACT_ATOMS: atom_id res chain seq x y z
N MET A 1 24.96 8.66 8.42
CA MET A 1 23.58 8.53 7.91
C MET A 1 23.15 7.08 7.99
N VAL A 2 22.01 6.83 8.62
CA VAL A 2 21.44 5.48 8.63
C VAL A 2 20.87 5.20 7.25
N GLN A 3 21.33 4.13 6.59
CA GLN A 3 20.75 3.74 5.30
C GLN A 3 19.31 3.20 5.52
N PRO A 4 18.36 3.52 4.63
CA PRO A 4 17.03 2.96 4.70
C PRO A 4 17.08 1.43 4.70
N GLN A 5 16.26 0.82 5.54
CA GLN A 5 16.19 -0.64 5.64
C GLN A 5 15.36 -1.22 4.49
N LEU A 6 15.61 -2.49 4.19
CA LEU A 6 14.76 -3.23 3.26
C LEU A 6 13.33 -3.27 3.80
N ALA A 7 12.38 -2.99 2.93
CA ALA A 7 10.97 -3.11 3.27
C ALA A 7 10.62 -4.58 3.56
N PRO A 8 10.02 -4.89 4.72
CA PRO A 8 9.57 -6.25 5.00
C PRO A 8 8.54 -6.73 3.98
N ASN A 9 8.55 -8.03 3.66
CA ASN A 9 7.53 -8.61 2.80
C ASN A 9 6.14 -8.47 3.42
N TRP A 10 5.16 -8.25 2.56
CA TRP A 10 3.75 -8.23 2.98
C TRP A 10 3.25 -9.65 3.24
N ARG A 11 2.34 -9.78 4.20
CA ARG A 11 1.66 -11.03 4.52
C ARG A 11 0.21 -10.91 4.04
N ILE A 12 -0.07 -11.42 2.84
CA ILE A 12 -1.34 -11.20 2.15
C ILE A 12 -2.10 -12.52 2.03
N ALA A 13 -3.36 -12.53 2.47
CA ALA A 13 -4.24 -13.68 2.40
C ALA A 13 -4.83 -13.87 1.01
N GLU A 14 -5.18 -12.78 0.32
CA GLU A 14 -5.82 -12.80 -0.98
C GLU A 14 -5.48 -11.53 -1.76
N TRP A 15 -5.31 -11.64 -3.07
CA TRP A 15 -5.09 -10.52 -3.97
C TRP A 15 -6.31 -10.24 -4.83
N LEU A 16 -6.64 -8.95 -5.01
CA LEU A 16 -7.72 -8.46 -5.88
C LEU A 16 -7.13 -7.53 -6.93
N ASN A 17 -7.82 -7.39 -8.08
CA ASN A 17 -7.40 -6.54 -9.20
C ASN A 17 -6.04 -6.92 -9.80
N THR A 18 -5.61 -8.14 -9.62
CA THR A 18 -4.39 -8.67 -10.24
C THR A 18 -4.56 -10.16 -10.51
N PRO A 19 -4.06 -10.67 -11.66
CA PRO A 19 -4.17 -12.09 -11.96
C PRO A 19 -3.25 -12.98 -11.11
N GLU A 20 -2.18 -12.39 -10.54
CA GLU A 20 -1.19 -13.13 -9.78
C GLU A 20 -0.87 -12.43 -8.45
N SER A 21 -0.40 -13.21 -7.49
CA SER A 21 0.12 -12.68 -6.22
C SER A 21 1.33 -11.79 -6.47
N ILE A 22 1.41 -10.69 -5.73
CA ILE A 22 2.53 -9.76 -5.81
C ILE A 22 3.50 -10.05 -4.67
N ASP A 23 4.69 -10.47 -5.03
CA ASP A 23 5.82 -10.62 -4.11
C ASP A 23 6.64 -9.33 -4.15
N LEU A 24 6.77 -8.67 -3.01
CA LEU A 24 7.50 -7.40 -2.92
C LEU A 24 8.96 -7.55 -3.35
N GLU A 25 9.60 -8.66 -2.99
CA GLU A 25 10.99 -8.92 -3.36
C GLU A 25 11.17 -9.01 -4.89
N ALA A 26 10.19 -9.57 -5.58
CA ALA A 26 10.21 -9.67 -7.04
C ALA A 26 10.03 -8.31 -7.75
N GLN A 27 9.66 -7.27 -7.01
CA GLN A 27 9.45 -5.92 -7.57
C GLN A 27 10.72 -5.06 -7.61
N ARG A 28 11.88 -5.61 -7.27
CA ARG A 28 13.16 -4.89 -7.38
C ARG A 28 13.34 -4.33 -8.79
N GLY A 29 13.82 -3.10 -8.88
CA GLY A 29 13.89 -2.34 -10.12
C GLY A 29 12.71 -1.40 -10.35
N ARG A 30 11.64 -1.54 -9.57
CA ARG A 30 10.47 -0.66 -9.63
C ARG A 30 10.31 0.12 -8.32
N VAL A 31 9.87 1.36 -8.43
CA VAL A 31 9.35 2.09 -7.27
C VAL A 31 7.98 1.50 -6.92
N VAL A 32 7.76 1.22 -5.65
CA VAL A 32 6.50 0.69 -5.15
C VAL A 32 5.88 1.69 -4.18
N VAL A 33 4.62 2.03 -4.42
CA VAL A 33 3.82 2.89 -3.56
C VAL A 33 2.69 2.05 -3.01
N ALA A 34 2.62 1.90 -1.69
CA ALA A 34 1.56 1.15 -1.05
C ALA A 34 0.80 2.02 -0.06
N CYS A 35 -0.48 1.77 0.08
CA CYS A 35 -1.32 2.43 1.05
C CYS A 35 -2.13 1.40 1.83
N ALA A 36 -1.87 1.33 3.13
CA ALA A 36 -2.71 0.56 4.04
C ALA A 36 -3.99 1.35 4.31
N PHE A 37 -5.13 0.72 4.12
CA PHE A 37 -6.44 1.38 4.24
C PHE A 37 -7.50 0.42 4.78
N GLN A 38 -8.63 1.00 5.20
CA GLN A 38 -9.86 0.27 5.50
C GLN A 38 -11.04 0.94 4.79
N MET A 39 -11.99 0.14 4.28
CA MET A 39 -13.19 0.64 3.60
C MET A 39 -14.01 1.61 4.44
N LEU A 40 -14.05 1.40 5.76
CA LEU A 40 -14.85 2.21 6.67
C LEU A 40 -14.05 3.30 7.38
N CYS A 41 -12.80 3.49 6.98
CA CYS A 41 -11.95 4.57 7.50
C CYS A 41 -12.24 5.86 6.71
N PRO A 42 -12.80 6.91 7.34
CA PRO A 42 -13.17 8.14 6.63
C PRO A 42 -12.00 8.81 5.90
N GLY A 43 -10.83 8.90 6.52
CA GLY A 43 -9.64 9.48 5.90
C GLY A 43 -9.11 8.64 4.72
N CYS A 44 -9.30 7.32 4.77
CA CYS A 44 -8.95 6.44 3.66
C CYS A 44 -9.85 6.71 2.46
N VAL A 45 -11.15 6.74 2.68
CA VAL A 45 -12.14 6.90 1.60
C VAL A 45 -12.10 8.29 0.99
N SER A 46 -12.03 9.33 1.83
CA SER A 46 -12.12 10.73 1.37
C SER A 46 -10.82 11.27 0.79
N ARG A 47 -9.66 10.72 1.19
CA ARG A 47 -8.37 11.31 0.81
C ARG A 47 -7.38 10.29 0.27
N ALA A 48 -7.08 9.23 1.00
CA ALA A 48 -6.01 8.29 0.63
C ALA A 48 -6.31 7.54 -0.67
N ILE A 49 -7.49 6.96 -0.82
CA ILE A 49 -7.86 6.23 -2.04
C ILE A 49 -7.88 7.14 -3.26
N PRO A 50 -8.52 8.34 -3.25
CA PRO A 50 -8.42 9.27 -4.38
C PRO A 50 -6.98 9.65 -4.71
N GLN A 51 -6.13 9.90 -3.72
CA GLN A 51 -4.72 10.22 -3.93
C GLN A 51 -3.98 9.06 -4.60
N MET A 52 -4.19 7.82 -4.13
CA MET A 52 -3.56 6.63 -4.72
C MET A 52 -4.03 6.37 -6.14
N LYS A 53 -5.29 6.65 -6.45
CA LYS A 53 -5.81 6.59 -7.83
C LYS A 53 -5.09 7.59 -8.73
N ALA A 54 -4.89 8.81 -8.27
CA ALA A 54 -4.15 9.84 -9.02
C ALA A 54 -2.68 9.45 -9.21
N VAL A 55 -2.04 8.91 -8.19
CA VAL A 55 -0.66 8.40 -8.27
C VAL A 55 -0.57 7.27 -9.30
N HIS A 56 -1.49 6.33 -9.26
CA HIS A 56 -1.53 5.22 -10.21
C HIS A 56 -1.69 5.72 -11.66
N GLU A 57 -2.63 6.62 -11.88
CA GLU A 57 -2.88 7.19 -13.21
C GLU A 57 -1.65 7.90 -13.77
N LEU A 58 -0.98 8.68 -12.93
CA LEU A 58 0.16 9.49 -13.35
C LEU A 58 1.44 8.66 -13.55
N PHE A 59 1.73 7.72 -12.64
CA PHE A 59 3.04 7.08 -12.58
C PHE A 59 3.09 5.64 -13.11
N ALA A 60 1.95 5.00 -13.42
CA ALA A 60 1.95 3.62 -13.94
C ALA A 60 2.82 3.48 -15.21
N ARG A 61 2.79 4.47 -16.09
CA ARG A 61 3.59 4.48 -17.31
C ARG A 61 5.09 4.61 -17.05
N GLN A 62 5.48 5.07 -15.88
CA GLN A 62 6.88 5.20 -15.47
C GLN A 62 7.37 3.95 -14.72
N GLY A 63 6.59 2.87 -14.75
CA GLY A 63 6.94 1.61 -14.11
C GLY A 63 6.71 1.57 -12.61
N VAL A 64 6.04 2.55 -12.04
CA VAL A 64 5.69 2.57 -10.61
C VAL A 64 4.55 1.60 -10.35
N LEU A 65 4.73 0.73 -9.37
CA LEU A 65 3.67 -0.16 -8.90
C LEU A 65 2.92 0.51 -7.74
N VAL A 66 1.61 0.66 -7.89
CA VAL A 66 0.73 1.16 -6.84
C VAL A 66 -0.08 0.00 -6.28
N VAL A 67 -0.10 -0.16 -4.96
CA VAL A 67 -0.78 -1.26 -4.27
C VAL A 67 -1.58 -0.74 -3.09
N GLY A 68 -2.82 -1.19 -2.95
CA GLY A 68 -3.57 -1.02 -1.72
C GLY A 68 -3.39 -2.24 -0.81
N LEU A 69 -3.27 -2.01 0.48
CA LEU A 69 -3.25 -3.06 1.49
C LEU A 69 -4.47 -2.88 2.38
N HIS A 70 -5.47 -3.77 2.23
CA HIS A 70 -6.67 -3.70 3.05
C HIS A 70 -6.37 -4.30 4.41
N THR A 71 -5.96 -3.44 5.33
CA THR A 71 -5.45 -3.77 6.65
C THR A 71 -6.56 -3.56 7.67
N VAL A 72 -7.33 -4.62 7.94
CA VAL A 72 -8.51 -4.55 8.80
C VAL A 72 -8.13 -4.87 10.24
N PHE A 73 -8.30 -3.88 11.13
CA PHE A 73 -8.03 -4.05 12.55
C PHE A 73 -9.25 -3.74 13.44
N GLU A 74 -10.35 -3.29 12.83
CA GLU A 74 -11.62 -3.02 13.52
C GLU A 74 -12.78 -3.33 12.57
N HIS A 75 -13.98 -3.51 13.10
CA HIS A 75 -15.19 -3.81 12.31
C HIS A 75 -14.98 -4.97 11.32
N HIS A 76 -14.32 -6.02 11.75
CA HIS A 76 -13.95 -7.17 10.90
C HIS A 76 -15.14 -7.78 10.17
N GLU A 77 -16.29 -7.89 10.83
CA GLU A 77 -17.51 -8.49 10.25
C GLU A 77 -18.06 -7.66 9.10
N ALA A 78 -17.88 -6.34 9.12
CA ALA A 78 -18.36 -5.45 8.07
C ALA A 78 -17.39 -5.32 6.90
N MET A 79 -16.09 -5.58 7.11
CA MET A 79 -15.05 -5.40 6.11
C MET A 79 -14.50 -6.73 5.61
N THR A 80 -15.38 -7.54 5.05
CA THR A 80 -15.04 -8.83 4.43
C THR A 80 -14.46 -8.64 3.03
N THR A 81 -13.86 -9.69 2.48
CA THR A 81 -13.40 -9.67 1.07
C THR A 81 -14.55 -9.44 0.09
N THR A 82 -15.73 -9.99 0.37
CA THR A 82 -16.92 -9.74 -0.45
C THR A 82 -17.28 -8.26 -0.48
N SER A 83 -17.32 -7.60 0.69
CA SER A 83 -17.56 -6.16 0.78
C SER A 83 -16.44 -5.36 0.09
N LEU A 84 -15.21 -5.80 0.22
CA LEU A 84 -14.05 -5.14 -0.41
C LEU A 84 -14.16 -5.18 -1.94
N ARG A 85 -14.55 -6.33 -2.53
CA ARG A 85 -14.76 -6.43 -3.99
C ARG A 85 -15.77 -5.40 -4.49
N ALA A 86 -16.90 -5.27 -3.79
CA ALA A 86 -17.92 -4.29 -4.13
C ALA A 86 -17.38 -2.85 -3.97
N PHE A 87 -16.67 -2.59 -2.88
CA PHE A 87 -16.06 -1.28 -2.62
C PHE A 87 -15.09 -0.87 -3.73
N LEU A 88 -14.20 -1.77 -4.13
CA LEU A 88 -13.21 -1.48 -5.18
C LEU A 88 -13.88 -1.21 -6.53
N LEU A 89 -14.93 -1.96 -6.85
CA LEU A 89 -15.70 -1.76 -8.08
C LEU A 89 -16.43 -0.40 -8.07
N GLU A 90 -17.16 -0.10 -7.02
CA GLU A 90 -17.94 1.13 -6.91
C GLU A 90 -17.05 2.38 -6.87
N ASN A 91 -15.89 2.29 -6.24
CA ASN A 91 -14.93 3.39 -6.16
C ASN A 91 -13.95 3.42 -7.34
N GLN A 92 -14.10 2.52 -8.31
CA GLN A 92 -13.25 2.44 -9.50
C GLN A 92 -11.77 2.34 -9.17
N VAL A 93 -11.43 1.57 -8.16
CA VAL A 93 -10.05 1.25 -7.80
C VAL A 93 -9.53 0.18 -8.74
N ARG A 94 -8.51 0.50 -9.52
CA ARG A 94 -7.97 -0.39 -10.57
C ARG A 94 -6.59 -0.96 -10.25
N PHE A 95 -5.87 -0.37 -9.31
CA PHE A 95 -4.59 -0.91 -8.88
C PHE A 95 -4.79 -2.18 -8.04
N PRO A 96 -3.78 -3.07 -7.95
CA PRO A 96 -3.86 -4.26 -7.12
C PRO A 96 -4.13 -3.94 -5.65
N VAL A 97 -4.92 -4.78 -5.00
CA VAL A 97 -5.21 -4.67 -3.57
C VAL A 97 -5.00 -6.03 -2.91
N GLY A 98 -4.15 -6.05 -1.89
CA GLY A 98 -3.92 -7.23 -1.05
C GLY A 98 -4.73 -7.14 0.24
N VAL A 99 -5.33 -8.25 0.62
CA VAL A 99 -6.02 -8.39 1.92
C VAL A 99 -4.97 -8.82 2.95
N ASP A 100 -4.70 -7.95 3.92
CA ASP A 100 -3.73 -8.24 4.98
C ASP A 100 -4.14 -9.47 5.78
N MET A 101 -3.19 -10.38 6.00
CA MET A 101 -3.45 -11.67 6.62
C MET A 101 -3.80 -11.52 8.10
N PRO A 102 -4.85 -12.20 8.58
CA PRO A 102 -5.21 -12.15 10.00
C PRO A 102 -4.07 -12.57 10.90
N ALA A 103 -4.07 -12.05 12.14
CA ALA A 103 -3.06 -12.40 13.14
C ALA A 103 -3.09 -13.89 13.48
N ASP A 104 -1.90 -14.46 13.76
CA ASP A 104 -1.75 -15.87 14.14
C ASP A 104 -2.46 -16.23 15.43
N ASP A 105 -2.52 -15.28 16.37
CA ASP A 105 -3.08 -15.48 17.72
C ASP A 105 -4.58 -15.19 17.80
N GLY A 106 -5.23 -14.89 16.67
CA GLY A 106 -6.64 -14.50 16.65
C GLY A 106 -6.91 -13.08 17.11
N GLY A 107 -5.86 -12.29 17.37
CA GLY A 107 -6.00 -10.87 17.75
C GLY A 107 -6.49 -10.00 16.58
N PRO A 108 -6.85 -8.73 16.86
CA PRO A 108 -7.46 -7.86 15.86
C PRO A 108 -6.48 -7.27 14.84
N ILE A 109 -5.20 -7.26 15.12
CA ILE A 109 -4.19 -6.58 14.31
C ILE A 109 -3.60 -7.54 13.27
N PRO A 110 -3.78 -7.29 11.95
CA PRO A 110 -3.28 -8.19 10.92
C PRO A 110 -1.76 -8.15 10.80
N ARG A 111 -1.20 -9.14 10.12
CA ARG A 111 0.24 -9.44 10.14
C ARG A 111 1.11 -8.35 9.51
N THR A 112 0.73 -7.79 8.36
CA THR A 112 1.52 -6.74 7.72
C THR A 112 1.52 -5.48 8.57
N MET A 113 0.36 -5.14 9.15
CA MET A 113 0.25 -4.03 10.08
C MET A 113 1.19 -4.19 11.28
N GLN A 114 1.26 -5.40 11.86
CA GLN A 114 2.18 -5.70 12.95
C GLN A 114 3.64 -5.55 12.52
N THR A 115 3.99 -6.13 11.37
CA THR A 115 5.36 -6.13 10.87
C THR A 115 5.88 -4.71 10.64
N TYR A 116 5.05 -3.83 10.07
CA TYR A 116 5.42 -2.44 9.82
C TYR A 116 5.17 -1.52 11.01
N GLN A 117 4.61 -2.04 12.11
CA GLN A 117 4.26 -1.25 13.29
C GLN A 117 3.38 -0.03 12.93
N MET A 118 2.41 -0.25 12.05
CA MET A 118 1.49 0.82 11.63
C MET A 118 0.56 1.20 12.78
N PRO A 119 0.45 2.50 13.12
CA PRO A 119 -0.44 2.93 14.21
C PRO A 119 -1.91 2.97 13.81
N GLY A 120 -2.22 2.89 12.53
CA GLY A 120 -3.58 2.95 12.00
C GLY A 120 -3.60 3.12 10.50
N THR A 121 -4.75 3.52 9.97
CA THR A 121 -4.95 3.79 8.55
C THR A 121 -5.49 5.21 8.33
N PRO A 122 -5.18 5.86 7.19
CA PRO A 122 -4.29 5.36 6.15
C PRO A 122 -2.81 5.40 6.56
N THR A 123 -2.01 4.47 6.06
CA THR A 123 -0.55 4.52 6.17
C THR A 123 0.05 4.40 4.77
N PHE A 124 0.82 5.40 4.40
CA PHE A 124 1.49 5.48 3.10
C PHE A 124 2.89 4.89 3.23
N LEU A 125 3.25 4.02 2.28
CA LEU A 125 4.58 3.41 2.18
C LEU A 125 5.18 3.75 0.83
N LEU A 126 6.44 4.19 0.82
CA LEU A 126 7.20 4.45 -0.39
C LEU A 126 8.46 3.60 -0.37
N ILE A 127 8.62 2.73 -1.37
CA ILE A 127 9.70 1.77 -1.48
C ILE A 127 10.46 2.03 -2.77
N ASP A 128 11.78 2.17 -2.68
CA ASP A 128 12.62 2.46 -3.83
C ASP A 128 12.93 1.21 -4.68
N ARG A 129 13.63 1.43 -5.79
CA ARG A 129 13.95 0.36 -6.75
C ARG A 129 14.90 -0.69 -6.19
N SER A 130 15.57 -0.39 -5.09
CA SER A 130 16.40 -1.36 -4.35
C SER A 130 15.61 -2.14 -3.29
N GLY A 131 14.31 -1.88 -3.15
CA GLY A 131 13.45 -2.52 -2.16
C GLY A 131 13.55 -1.93 -0.77
N ARG A 132 14.09 -0.73 -0.63
CA ARG A 132 14.26 -0.07 0.67
C ARG A 132 13.05 0.82 0.98
N LEU A 133 12.61 0.78 2.22
CA LEU A 133 11.53 1.64 2.71
C LEU A 133 12.07 3.06 2.89
N ARG A 134 11.61 3.98 2.06
CA ARG A 134 12.05 5.37 2.06
C ARG A 134 11.13 6.28 2.86
N GLN A 135 9.84 5.96 2.89
CA GLN A 135 8.83 6.70 3.68
C GLN A 135 7.80 5.74 4.24
N GLN A 136 7.38 6.01 5.47
CA GLN A 136 6.20 5.42 6.09
C GLN A 136 5.51 6.53 6.86
N VAL A 137 4.32 6.92 6.41
CA VAL A 137 3.59 8.05 7.00
C VAL A 137 2.18 7.63 7.35
N PHE A 138 1.82 7.77 8.61
CA PHE A 138 0.44 7.60 9.08
C PHE A 138 -0.33 8.90 8.90
N GLY A 139 -1.53 8.79 8.34
CA GLY A 139 -2.42 9.92 8.14
C GLY A 139 -2.30 10.54 6.75
N HIS A 140 -2.90 11.71 6.60
CA HIS A 140 -2.96 12.41 5.31
C HIS A 140 -1.62 13.08 4.94
N ILE A 141 -1.24 12.93 3.67
CA ILE A 141 -0.10 13.61 3.07
C ILE A 141 -0.62 14.61 2.04
N PRO A 142 -0.10 15.86 1.99
CA PRO A 142 -0.48 16.80 0.93
C PRO A 142 -0.24 16.21 -0.46
N ASP A 143 -1.16 16.45 -1.41
CA ASP A 143 -1.17 15.77 -2.71
C ASP A 143 0.13 15.93 -3.53
N LEU A 144 0.80 17.05 -3.42
CA LEU A 144 2.04 17.30 -4.17
C LEU A 144 3.24 16.54 -3.62
N GLN A 145 3.22 16.19 -2.34
CA GLN A 145 4.36 15.55 -1.67
C GLN A 145 4.66 14.15 -2.24
N PRO A 146 3.71 13.21 -2.33
CA PRO A 146 4.02 11.90 -2.89
C PRO A 146 4.47 12.00 -4.35
N GLY A 147 3.90 12.91 -5.14
CA GLY A 147 4.33 13.12 -6.52
C GLY A 147 5.81 13.51 -6.62
N ALA A 148 6.25 14.46 -5.82
CA ALA A 148 7.65 14.89 -5.78
C ALA A 148 8.59 13.77 -5.33
N GLU A 149 8.23 13.06 -4.26
CA GLU A 149 9.05 11.98 -3.71
C GLU A 149 9.14 10.78 -4.68
N ILE A 150 8.03 10.39 -5.29
CA ILE A 150 8.01 9.30 -6.28
C ILE A 150 8.87 9.66 -7.49
N SER A 151 8.74 10.87 -8.02
CA SER A 151 9.56 11.34 -9.15
C SER A 151 11.05 11.28 -8.83
N GLN A 152 11.43 11.68 -7.63
CA GLN A 152 12.82 11.61 -7.18
C GLN A 152 13.32 10.15 -7.19
N LEU A 153 12.56 9.22 -6.66
CA LEU A 153 12.97 7.80 -6.61
C LEU A 153 13.03 7.16 -8.00
N VAL A 154 12.13 7.54 -8.90
CA VAL A 154 12.15 7.06 -10.29
C VAL A 154 13.45 7.50 -10.99
N MET A 155 13.96 8.67 -10.65
CA MET A 155 15.17 9.24 -11.26
C MET A 155 16.47 8.81 -10.57
N GLU A 156 16.41 8.22 -9.37
CA GLU A 156 17.60 7.74 -8.68
C GLU A 156 18.31 6.62 -9.44
N SER A 157 19.65 6.65 -9.39
CA SER A 157 20.47 5.54 -9.89
C SER A 157 20.29 4.32 -8.98
N VAL A 158 20.13 3.15 -9.58
CA VAL A 158 20.13 1.90 -8.81
C VAL A 158 21.57 1.44 -8.66
N PRO A 159 22.06 1.20 -7.42
CA PRO A 159 23.38 0.61 -7.23
C PRO A 159 23.43 -0.78 -7.89
N HIS A 160 24.52 -1.02 -8.63
CA HIS A 160 24.79 -2.32 -9.25
C HIS A 160 25.31 -3.32 -8.23
#